data_d47b2c91edbee733008813fa2fdfab5a
#
_entry.id   d47b2c91edbee733008813fa2fdfab5a
#
_cell.length_a   1.000
_cell.length_b   1.000
_cell.length_c   1.000
_cell.angle_alpha   90.00
_cell.angle_beta   90.00
_cell.angle_gamma   90.00
#
_symmetry.space_group_name_H-M   'P 1'
#
loop_
_entity.id
_entity.type
_entity.pdbx_description
1 polymer ?
#
loop_
_entity_poly.entity_id
_entity_poly.type
_entity_poly.pdbx_seq_one_letter_code
_entity_poly.pdbx_strand_id
1 'polypeptide(L)'
;MGPHTSLGDESKALGRVVGAWDVEYADFLKDGTVTHRSGEFIVGWVLDGRAVQDLWIVDPSGAGKDREVYMTVYYFEPKSRAWHATFVDPESASVLSFTGGAAGSDRFVLETQNTSSKTTRWSFNDIRPDSFVWRDEQSSDGGKTWRLKSENHMKRRGGPHLRSDLGAGRPGRWLSL
;
A
#
# COMPACT_ATOMS: atom_id res chain seq x y z
N MET A 1 10.52 12.27 9.54
CA MET A 1 9.25 12.75 10.16
C MET A 1 8.61 11.55 10.85
N GLY A 2 8.01 11.74 12.04
CA GLY A 2 7.33 10.67 12.82
C GLY A 2 5.84 10.95 12.93
N PRO A 3 5.09 10.10 13.67
CA PRO A 3 3.67 10.30 13.88
C PRO A 3 3.38 11.54 14.73
N HIS A 4 2.30 12.25 14.37
CA HIS A 4 1.82 13.36 15.20
C HIS A 4 1.20 12.83 16.49
N THR A 5 1.37 13.56 17.60
CA THR A 5 0.91 13.14 18.94
C THR A 5 -0.60 12.93 19.02
N SER A 6 -1.40 13.62 18.18
CA SER A 6 -2.85 13.47 18.13
C SER A 6 -3.32 12.07 17.73
N LEU A 7 -2.47 11.25 17.11
CA LEU A 7 -2.80 9.87 16.75
C LEU A 7 -2.73 8.91 17.94
N GLY A 8 -1.95 9.23 18.98
CA GLY A 8 -1.79 8.34 20.13
C GLY A 8 -1.40 6.92 19.72
N ASP A 9 -2.08 5.93 20.30
CA ASP A 9 -1.84 4.51 20.00
C ASP A 9 -2.22 4.09 18.58
N GLU A 10 -3.11 4.81 17.91
CA GLU A 10 -3.50 4.52 16.53
C GLU A 10 -2.32 4.65 15.56
N SER A 11 -1.32 5.47 15.90
CA SER A 11 -0.07 5.58 15.13
C SER A 11 0.68 4.25 14.98
N LYS A 12 0.50 3.32 15.91
CA LYS A 12 1.15 2.01 15.91
C LYS A 12 0.60 1.09 14.81
N ALA A 13 -0.62 1.31 14.33
CA ALA A 13 -1.27 0.46 13.34
C ALA A 13 -0.45 0.43 12.03
N LEU A 14 -0.18 1.60 11.43
CA LEU A 14 0.61 1.73 10.21
C LEU A 14 2.06 2.17 10.45
N GLY A 15 2.39 2.68 11.63
CA GLY A 15 3.77 3.11 11.95
C GLY A 15 4.81 1.99 11.82
N ARG A 16 4.39 0.73 11.99
CA ARG A 16 5.27 -0.44 11.86
C ARG A 16 5.66 -0.75 10.42
N VAL A 17 4.83 -0.37 9.46
CA VAL A 17 5.12 -0.57 8.03
C VAL A 17 5.83 0.63 7.41
N VAL A 18 6.04 1.72 8.14
CA VAL A 18 6.84 2.87 7.69
C VAL A 18 8.27 2.42 7.40
N GLY A 19 8.76 2.75 6.20
CA GLY A 19 10.09 2.38 5.71
C GLY A 19 10.09 2.04 4.23
N ALA A 20 11.20 1.46 3.77
CA ALA A 20 11.36 0.95 2.41
C ALA A 20 11.45 -0.57 2.41
N TRP A 21 10.78 -1.18 1.45
CA TRP A 21 10.61 -2.61 1.33
C TRP A 21 10.88 -3.09 -0.09
N ASP A 22 11.55 -4.21 -0.22
CA ASP A 22 11.56 -5.00 -1.46
C ASP A 22 10.28 -5.84 -1.49
N VAL A 23 9.69 -5.97 -2.67
CA VAL A 23 8.40 -6.64 -2.85
C VAL A 23 8.51 -7.75 -3.88
N GLU A 24 8.00 -8.92 -3.53
CA GLU A 24 7.70 -10.01 -4.45
C GLU A 24 6.18 -10.07 -4.64
N TYR A 25 5.71 -9.73 -5.84
CA TYR A 25 4.29 -9.75 -6.21
C TYR A 25 3.90 -11.11 -6.77
N ALA A 26 2.74 -11.60 -6.35
CA ALA A 26 2.06 -12.74 -6.95
C ALA A 26 0.60 -12.36 -7.27
N ASP A 27 0.25 -12.28 -8.55
CA ASP A 27 -1.10 -11.98 -9.01
C ASP A 27 -1.80 -13.24 -9.49
N PHE A 28 -2.99 -13.50 -8.95
CA PHE A 28 -3.81 -14.67 -9.21
C PHE A 28 -4.92 -14.33 -10.20
N LEU A 29 -4.75 -14.73 -11.47
CA LEU A 29 -5.69 -14.46 -12.53
C LEU A 29 -6.93 -15.36 -12.44
N LYS A 30 -8.01 -14.99 -13.15
CA LYS A 30 -9.28 -15.74 -13.12
C LYS A 30 -9.17 -17.12 -13.77
N ASP A 31 -8.23 -17.32 -14.68
CA ASP A 31 -7.98 -18.59 -15.38
C ASP A 31 -7.08 -19.54 -14.56
N GLY A 32 -6.69 -19.16 -13.35
CA GLY A 32 -5.81 -19.92 -12.48
C GLY A 32 -4.32 -19.67 -12.70
N THR A 33 -3.96 -18.82 -13.66
CA THR A 33 -2.56 -18.43 -13.88
C THR A 33 -2.07 -17.57 -12.72
N VAL A 34 -0.83 -17.78 -12.28
CA VAL A 34 -0.13 -16.94 -11.32
C VAL A 34 1.02 -16.23 -12.02
N THR A 35 1.07 -14.91 -11.93
CA THR A 35 2.18 -14.12 -12.45
C THR A 35 3.01 -13.54 -11.30
N HIS A 36 4.33 -13.47 -11.49
CA HIS A 36 5.25 -12.96 -10.49
C HIS A 36 5.98 -11.74 -11.03
N ARG A 37 6.14 -10.74 -10.18
CA ARG A 37 6.92 -9.52 -10.45
C ARG A 37 7.68 -9.12 -9.19
N SER A 38 8.64 -8.21 -9.34
CA SER A 38 9.33 -7.56 -8.23
C SER A 38 9.02 -6.07 -8.21
N GLY A 39 9.46 -5.41 -7.15
CA GLY A 39 9.36 -3.96 -7.05
C GLY A 39 9.67 -3.44 -5.66
N GLU A 40 9.17 -2.24 -5.40
CA GLU A 40 9.44 -1.51 -4.18
C GLU A 40 8.14 -1.01 -3.56
N PHE A 41 8.11 -0.98 -2.23
CA PHE A 41 7.05 -0.35 -1.46
C PHE A 41 7.68 0.62 -0.46
N ILE A 42 7.32 1.88 -0.55
CA ILE A 42 7.90 2.96 0.25
C ILE A 42 6.79 3.60 1.06
N VAL A 43 6.92 3.62 2.37
CA VAL A 43 5.90 4.14 3.29
C VAL A 43 6.50 5.22 4.17
N GLY A 44 5.81 6.34 4.29
CA GLY A 44 6.26 7.45 5.12
C GLY A 44 5.13 8.25 5.77
N TRP A 45 5.46 8.92 6.87
CA TRP A 45 4.58 9.91 7.48
C TRP A 45 4.54 11.18 6.63
N VAL A 46 3.33 11.70 6.39
CA VAL A 46 3.07 12.95 5.67
C VAL A 46 2.11 13.84 6.45
N LEU A 47 1.83 15.04 5.95
CA LEU A 47 0.91 16.00 6.59
C LEU A 47 1.25 16.22 8.08
N ASP A 48 2.51 16.51 8.35
CA ASP A 48 3.03 16.71 9.71
C ASP A 48 2.76 15.50 10.63
N GLY A 49 2.90 14.28 10.10
CA GLY A 49 2.72 13.04 10.82
C GLY A 49 1.26 12.64 11.09
N ARG A 50 0.27 13.35 10.51
CA ARG A 50 -1.16 13.05 10.67
C ARG A 50 -1.71 12.05 9.67
N ALA A 51 -0.92 11.76 8.64
CA ALA A 51 -1.26 10.78 7.62
C ALA A 51 -0.04 9.92 7.28
N VAL A 52 -0.29 8.76 6.71
CA VAL A 52 0.71 7.88 6.12
C VAL A 52 0.49 7.87 4.61
N GLN A 53 1.56 7.94 3.84
CA GLN A 53 1.53 7.76 2.40
C GLN A 53 2.37 6.56 2.03
N ASP A 54 1.90 5.76 1.09
CA ASP A 54 2.71 4.76 0.43
C ASP A 54 2.92 5.05 -1.06
N LEU A 55 3.97 4.46 -1.60
CA LEU A 55 4.24 4.36 -3.03
C LEU A 55 4.52 2.89 -3.35
N TRP A 56 3.78 2.36 -4.30
CA TRP A 56 4.01 1.07 -4.93
C TRP A 56 4.74 1.31 -6.25
N ILE A 57 5.89 0.69 -6.42
CA ILE A 57 6.70 0.78 -7.63
C ILE A 57 6.89 -0.64 -8.12
N VAL A 58 6.17 -1.03 -9.18
CA VAL A 58 6.18 -2.39 -9.73
C VAL A 58 7.11 -2.41 -10.92
N ASP A 59 8.06 -3.34 -10.93
CA ASP A 59 8.99 -3.48 -12.03
C ASP A 59 8.27 -3.95 -13.31
N PRO A 60 8.75 -3.54 -14.48
CA PRO A 60 8.12 -3.90 -15.76
C PRO A 60 7.99 -5.40 -15.94
N SER A 61 6.88 -5.86 -16.49
CA SER A 61 6.63 -7.26 -16.82
C SER A 61 7.34 -7.74 -18.09
N GLY A 62 8.22 -6.93 -18.67
CA GLY A 62 8.99 -7.27 -19.89
C GLY A 62 9.73 -6.09 -20.48
N ALA A 63 10.58 -6.36 -21.47
CA ALA A 63 11.36 -5.33 -22.15
C ALA A 63 10.44 -4.30 -22.85
N GLY A 64 10.77 -3.02 -22.72
CA GLY A 64 10.03 -1.92 -23.35
C GLY A 64 8.73 -1.50 -22.65
N LYS A 65 8.45 -2.05 -21.47
CA LYS A 65 7.35 -1.58 -20.61
C LYS A 65 7.89 -0.66 -19.52
N ASP A 66 7.08 0.31 -19.14
CA ASP A 66 7.36 1.21 -18.04
C ASP A 66 7.05 0.56 -16.68
N ARG A 67 7.56 1.16 -15.61
CA ARG A 67 7.18 0.83 -14.24
C ARG A 67 5.76 1.30 -13.98
N GLU A 68 4.99 0.47 -13.29
CA GLU A 68 3.70 0.89 -12.75
C GLU A 68 3.93 1.57 -11.40
N VAL A 69 3.29 2.72 -11.16
CA VAL A 69 3.44 3.46 -9.90
C VAL A 69 2.07 3.85 -9.37
N TYR A 70 1.80 3.44 -8.14
CA TYR A 70 0.56 3.71 -7.44
C TYR A 70 0.85 4.40 -6.11
N MET A 71 -0.15 5.10 -5.57
CA MET A 71 -0.05 5.78 -4.29
C MET A 71 -1.30 5.54 -3.46
N THR A 72 -1.11 5.41 -2.13
CA THR A 72 -2.21 5.47 -1.17
C THR A 72 -1.89 6.48 -0.08
N VAL A 73 -2.90 7.25 0.32
CA VAL A 73 -2.82 8.11 1.51
C VAL A 73 -3.79 7.57 2.56
N TYR A 74 -3.31 7.37 3.78
CA TYR A 74 -4.06 6.88 4.91
C TYR A 74 -4.14 7.95 6.00
N TYR A 75 -5.33 8.15 6.56
CA TYR A 75 -5.51 9.02 7.72
C TYR A 75 -6.51 8.41 8.70
N PHE A 76 -6.32 8.71 9.98
CA PHE A 76 -7.21 8.25 11.03
C PHE A 76 -8.29 9.30 11.31
N GLU A 77 -9.55 8.88 11.34
CA GLU A 77 -10.67 9.72 11.77
C GLU A 77 -11.05 9.41 13.22
N PRO A 78 -10.77 10.31 14.17
CA PRO A 78 -11.04 10.06 15.59
C PRO A 78 -12.52 9.85 15.91
N LYS A 79 -13.43 10.50 15.15
CA LYS A 79 -14.87 10.45 15.39
C LYS A 79 -15.46 9.06 15.11
N SER A 80 -15.12 8.47 14.00
CA SER A 80 -15.51 7.10 13.63
C SER A 80 -14.59 6.03 14.19
N ARG A 81 -13.41 6.44 14.73
CA ARG A 81 -12.31 5.57 15.16
C ARG A 81 -11.84 4.61 14.04
N ALA A 82 -11.80 5.10 12.83
CA ALA A 82 -11.43 4.33 11.67
C ALA A 82 -10.29 4.99 10.88
N TRP A 83 -9.50 4.17 10.23
CA TRP A 83 -8.58 4.59 9.20
C TRP A 83 -9.31 4.67 7.86
N HIS A 84 -9.07 5.74 7.14
CA HIS A 84 -9.49 5.92 5.75
C HIS A 84 -8.27 5.83 4.86
N ALA A 85 -8.45 5.26 3.68
CA ALA A 85 -7.39 5.21 2.67
C ALA A 85 -7.95 5.62 1.31
N THR A 86 -7.17 6.42 0.58
CA THR A 86 -7.45 6.81 -0.80
C THR A 86 -6.31 6.35 -1.68
N PHE A 87 -6.60 5.40 -2.55
CA PHE A 87 -5.68 4.87 -3.56
C PHE A 87 -5.85 5.64 -4.86
N VAL A 88 -4.74 5.90 -5.52
CA VAL A 88 -4.67 6.56 -6.82
C VAL A 88 -3.79 5.74 -7.75
N ASP A 89 -4.39 5.36 -8.88
CA ASP A 89 -3.72 4.75 -10.01
C ASP A 89 -3.86 5.68 -11.22
N PRO A 90 -2.81 6.43 -11.59
CA PRO A 90 -2.89 7.38 -12.69
C PRO A 90 -2.94 6.69 -14.07
N GLU A 91 -2.43 5.46 -14.19
CA GLU A 91 -2.42 4.75 -15.47
C GLU A 91 -3.82 4.31 -15.89
N SER A 92 -4.60 3.73 -14.96
CA SER A 92 -5.99 3.36 -15.21
C SER A 92 -6.99 4.50 -14.91
N ALA A 93 -6.50 5.69 -14.49
CA ALA A 93 -7.31 6.81 -14.00
C ALA A 93 -8.30 6.38 -12.89
N SER A 94 -7.85 5.48 -12.01
CA SER A 94 -8.65 4.88 -10.95
C SER A 94 -8.38 5.53 -9.59
N VAL A 95 -9.46 5.79 -8.85
CA VAL A 95 -9.40 6.22 -7.45
C VAL A 95 -10.31 5.31 -6.64
N LEU A 96 -9.77 4.71 -5.58
CA LEU A 96 -10.53 3.85 -4.66
C LEU A 96 -10.44 4.41 -3.24
N SER A 97 -11.56 4.31 -2.51
CA SER A 97 -11.61 4.68 -1.10
C SER A 97 -11.92 3.47 -0.24
N PHE A 98 -11.21 3.37 0.86
CA PHE A 98 -11.32 2.28 1.82
C PHE A 98 -11.52 2.82 3.23
N THR A 99 -12.09 1.98 4.08
CA THR A 99 -12.18 2.23 5.52
C THR A 99 -11.85 0.96 6.28
N GLY A 100 -11.21 1.10 7.44
CA GLY A 100 -10.86 -0.05 8.28
C GLY A 100 -9.95 0.31 9.43
N GLY A 101 -9.04 -0.60 9.78
CA GLY A 101 -8.13 -0.37 10.90
C GLY A 101 -7.38 -1.62 11.34
N ALA A 102 -6.76 -1.53 12.53
CA ALA A 102 -6.07 -2.66 13.14
C ALA A 102 -7.04 -3.82 13.45
N ALA A 103 -6.63 -5.03 13.13
CA ALA A 103 -7.36 -6.26 13.36
C ALA A 103 -6.49 -7.25 14.15
N GLY A 104 -6.23 -6.91 15.41
CA GLY A 104 -5.26 -7.61 16.26
C GLY A 104 -3.90 -6.92 16.31
N SER A 105 -2.90 -7.64 16.79
CA SER A 105 -1.56 -7.09 17.06
C SER A 105 -0.65 -6.97 15.84
N ASP A 106 -0.90 -7.74 14.79
CA ASP A 106 -0.02 -7.91 13.63
C ASP A 106 -0.74 -7.84 12.29
N ARG A 107 -1.99 -7.34 12.32
CA ARG A 107 -2.82 -7.24 11.13
C ARG A 107 -3.49 -5.88 11.03
N PHE A 108 -3.63 -5.37 9.79
CA PHE A 108 -4.38 -4.16 9.46
C PHE A 108 -5.24 -4.44 8.22
N VAL A 109 -6.53 -4.08 8.27
CA VAL A 109 -7.50 -4.44 7.23
C VAL A 109 -8.28 -3.22 6.79
N LEU A 110 -8.48 -3.09 5.49
CA LEU A 110 -9.24 -2.05 4.84
C LEU A 110 -10.23 -2.68 3.85
N GLU A 111 -11.44 -2.15 3.78
CA GLU A 111 -12.45 -2.59 2.80
C GLU A 111 -13.01 -1.38 2.06
N THR A 112 -13.31 -1.56 0.77
CA THR A 112 -14.01 -0.52 0.00
C THR A 112 -15.40 -0.31 0.58
N GLN A 113 -15.78 0.96 0.76
CA GLN A 113 -17.14 1.33 1.09
C GLN A 113 -17.99 1.26 -0.18
N ASN A 114 -18.58 0.12 -0.45
CA ASN A 114 -19.43 -0.03 -1.63
C ASN A 114 -20.85 -0.44 -1.25
N THR A 115 -21.81 0.26 -1.87
CA THR A 115 -23.21 -0.11 -1.90
C THR A 115 -23.49 -1.24 -2.91
N SER A 116 -22.49 -1.65 -3.70
CA SER A 116 -22.56 -2.75 -4.65
C SER A 116 -22.19 -4.07 -3.99
N SER A 117 -22.60 -5.20 -4.57
CA SER A 117 -22.23 -6.55 -4.13
C SER A 117 -20.73 -6.85 -4.24
N LYS A 118 -19.96 -5.98 -4.89
CA LYS A 118 -18.51 -6.12 -5.04
C LYS A 118 -17.79 -5.35 -3.95
N THR A 119 -17.00 -6.03 -3.16
CA THR A 119 -16.15 -5.45 -2.11
C THR A 119 -14.71 -5.86 -2.37
N THR A 120 -13.78 -4.92 -2.25
CA THR A 120 -12.34 -5.19 -2.24
C THR A 120 -11.84 -5.06 -0.81
N ARG A 121 -11.03 -6.02 -0.38
CA ARG A 121 -10.34 -6.00 0.91
C ARG A 121 -8.85 -5.96 0.67
N TRP A 122 -8.18 -5.02 1.30
CA TRP A 122 -6.74 -4.97 1.44
C TRP A 122 -6.36 -5.30 2.87
N SER A 123 -5.32 -6.10 3.02
CA SER A 123 -4.86 -6.45 4.35
C SER A 123 -3.33 -6.55 4.40
N PHE A 124 -2.78 -6.00 5.48
CA PHE A 124 -1.41 -6.19 5.91
C PHE A 124 -1.45 -7.28 6.98
N ASN A 125 -0.73 -8.35 6.80
CA ASN A 125 -0.78 -9.54 7.65
C ASN A 125 0.61 -9.90 8.13
N ASP A 126 0.70 -10.57 9.28
CA ASP A 126 1.96 -11.05 9.85
C ASP A 126 3.01 -9.93 9.96
N ILE A 127 2.58 -8.74 10.41
CA ILE A 127 3.44 -7.56 10.47
C ILE A 127 4.53 -7.76 11.52
N ARG A 128 5.78 -7.89 11.05
CA ARG A 128 7.02 -8.02 11.83
C ARG A 128 7.96 -6.84 11.56
N PRO A 129 9.05 -6.67 12.32
CA PRO A 129 10.00 -5.58 12.09
C PRO A 129 10.65 -5.58 10.70
N ASP A 130 10.80 -6.75 10.08
CA ASP A 130 11.56 -6.97 8.85
C ASP A 130 10.73 -7.54 7.69
N SER A 131 9.47 -7.90 7.92
CA SER A 131 8.62 -8.54 6.92
C SER A 131 7.13 -8.37 7.20
N PHE A 132 6.31 -8.44 6.17
CA PHE A 132 4.86 -8.64 6.25
C PHE A 132 4.33 -9.16 4.90
N VAL A 133 3.08 -9.62 4.91
CA VAL A 133 2.36 -10.04 3.71
C VAL A 133 1.20 -9.09 3.47
N TRP A 134 1.10 -8.54 2.26
CA TRP A 134 -0.05 -7.75 1.83
C TRP A 134 -0.93 -8.57 0.88
N ARG A 135 -2.26 -8.45 1.02
CA ARG A 135 -3.23 -9.15 0.17
C ARG A 135 -4.28 -8.23 -0.38
N ASP A 136 -4.65 -8.45 -1.65
CA ASP A 136 -5.85 -7.94 -2.30
C ASP A 136 -6.82 -9.10 -2.50
N GLU A 137 -7.99 -8.99 -1.89
CA GLU A 137 -9.07 -9.96 -1.98
C GLU A 137 -10.34 -9.28 -2.50
N GLN A 138 -11.11 -10.00 -3.29
CA GLN A 138 -12.38 -9.50 -3.84
C GLN A 138 -13.53 -10.44 -3.48
N SER A 139 -14.62 -9.87 -2.99
CA SER A 139 -15.90 -10.52 -2.81
C SER A 139 -16.89 -10.03 -3.87
N SER A 140 -17.76 -10.92 -4.35
CA SER A 140 -18.90 -10.59 -5.23
C SER A 140 -20.26 -10.93 -4.60
N ASP A 141 -20.27 -11.32 -3.32
CA ASP A 141 -21.46 -11.80 -2.60
C ASP A 141 -21.66 -11.09 -1.24
N GLY A 142 -21.18 -9.86 -1.16
CA GLY A 142 -21.30 -9.04 0.06
C GLY A 142 -20.42 -9.51 1.21
N GLY A 143 -19.22 -10.03 0.92
CA GLY A 143 -18.23 -10.42 1.91
C GLY A 143 -18.39 -11.83 2.47
N LYS A 144 -19.27 -12.67 1.89
CA LYS A 144 -19.46 -14.07 2.33
C LYS A 144 -18.31 -14.97 1.87
N THR A 145 -17.86 -14.76 0.62
CA THR A 145 -16.70 -15.47 0.07
C THR A 145 -15.69 -14.46 -0.51
N TRP A 146 -14.41 -14.82 -0.46
CA TRP A 146 -13.31 -13.97 -0.89
C TRP A 146 -12.40 -14.71 -1.85
N ARG A 147 -12.09 -14.07 -2.97
CA ARG A 147 -11.10 -14.55 -3.94
C ARG A 147 -9.84 -13.73 -3.80
N LEU A 148 -8.75 -14.38 -3.52
CA LEU A 148 -7.42 -13.76 -3.54
C LEU A 148 -7.09 -13.32 -4.98
N LYS A 149 -6.71 -12.05 -5.13
CA LYS A 149 -6.28 -11.45 -6.39
C LYS A 149 -4.78 -11.24 -6.44
N SER A 150 -4.22 -10.81 -5.32
CA SER A 150 -2.78 -10.57 -5.20
C SER A 150 -2.31 -10.89 -3.79
N GLU A 151 -1.13 -11.47 -3.70
CA GLU A 151 -0.39 -11.67 -2.45
C GLU A 151 1.04 -11.18 -2.65
N ASN A 152 1.45 -10.25 -1.83
CA ASN A 152 2.75 -9.58 -1.98
C ASN A 152 3.55 -9.78 -0.70
N HIS A 153 4.76 -10.31 -0.85
CA HIS A 153 5.68 -10.55 0.25
C HIS A 153 6.66 -9.39 0.36
N MET A 154 6.67 -8.75 1.53
CA MET A 154 7.48 -7.58 1.83
C MET A 154 8.68 -7.96 2.68
N LYS A 155 9.86 -7.52 2.26
CA LYS A 155 11.09 -7.63 3.03
C LYS A 155 11.70 -6.25 3.24
N ARG A 156 11.95 -5.87 4.50
CA ARG A 156 12.49 -4.55 4.84
C ARG A 156 13.89 -4.39 4.27
N ARG A 157 14.14 -3.26 3.60
CA ARG A 157 15.50 -2.89 3.21
C ARG A 157 16.30 -2.50 4.44
N GLY A 158 17.43 -3.15 4.63
CA GLY A 158 18.40 -2.81 5.68
C GLY A 158 19.19 -1.57 5.31
N GLY A 159 19.10 -0.51 6.14
CA GLY A 159 19.92 0.68 6.05
C GLY A 159 19.62 1.64 4.90
N PRO A 160 20.23 2.84 4.87
CA PRO A 160 19.99 3.83 3.82
C PRO A 160 20.76 3.44 2.54
N HIS A 161 20.26 2.48 1.80
CA HIS A 161 20.61 2.30 0.40
C HIS A 161 19.62 3.09 -0.46
N LEU A 162 19.80 4.41 -0.51
CA LEU A 162 19.49 5.13 -1.73
C LEU A 162 20.30 4.42 -2.82
N ARG A 163 19.65 3.68 -3.70
CA ARG A 163 20.29 3.26 -4.95
C ARG A 163 20.76 4.54 -5.63
N SER A 164 22.07 4.71 -5.78
CA SER A 164 22.73 5.76 -6.54
C SER A 164 22.47 5.67 -8.06
N ASP A 165 21.48 4.89 -8.46
CA ASP A 165 21.16 4.56 -9.84
C ASP A 165 19.91 5.29 -10.38
N LEU A 166 19.53 6.40 -9.75
CA LEU A 166 18.84 7.43 -10.53
C LEU A 166 19.89 8.02 -11.47
N GLY A 167 20.03 7.36 -12.62
CA GLY A 167 20.90 7.79 -13.68
C GLY A 167 20.75 9.29 -13.88
N ALA A 168 21.87 9.97 -14.14
CA ALA A 168 21.98 11.41 -14.34
C ALA A 168 21.01 11.95 -15.40
N GLY A 169 19.73 11.99 -15.05
CA GLY A 169 18.68 12.73 -15.71
C GLY A 169 18.73 14.15 -15.16
N ARG A 170 18.94 15.11 -16.06
CA ARG A 170 19.06 16.55 -15.82
C ARG A 170 18.10 17.05 -14.72
N PRO A 171 18.54 17.99 -13.85
CA PRO A 171 17.66 18.56 -12.83
C PRO A 171 16.53 19.34 -13.51
N GLY A 172 15.33 18.79 -13.47
CA GLY A 172 14.11 19.51 -13.80
C GLY A 172 13.89 20.62 -12.79
N ARG A 173 13.78 21.87 -13.27
CA ARG A 173 13.39 23.03 -12.46
C ARG A 173 12.04 22.74 -11.82
N TRP A 174 12.00 22.64 -10.52
CA TRP A 174 10.76 22.76 -9.76
C TRP A 174 10.34 24.24 -9.80
N LEU A 175 9.21 24.52 -10.43
CA LEU A 175 8.58 25.82 -10.36
C LEU A 175 8.01 26.01 -8.94
N SER A 176 8.53 27.03 -8.26
CA SER A 176 7.94 27.58 -7.04
C SER A 176 6.56 28.18 -7.40
N LEU A 177 5.53 27.74 -6.74
CA LEU A 177 4.27 28.45 -6.55
C LEU A 177 4.15 28.85 -5.09
#